data_5880317cd11e592437a8bfca0f9231ab
#
_entry.id   5880317cd11e592437a8bfca0f9231ab
#
_cell.length_a   1.000
_cell.length_b   1.000
_cell.length_c   1.000
_cell.angle_alpha   90.00
_cell.angle_beta   90.00
_cell.angle_gamma   90.00
#
_symmetry.space_group_name_H-M   'P 1'
#
loop_
_entity.id
_entity.type
_entity.pdbx_description
1 polymer ?
#
loop_
_entity_poly.entity_id
_entity_poly.type
_entity_poly.pdbx_seq_one_letter_code
_entity_poly.pdbx_strand_id
1 'polypeptide(L)'
;MYFLDVGDVQVVGSSPEILVRLENNEVTVRPIAGTRPRGKTHDEDLALEVELLADPKERAEHLMLIDLGRNDAGRVSEAGTVQVGEQFVIERYSHVMHIVSEVTGKLLPGLSYADVLRATFPAGTVSG
;
A
#
# COMPACT_ATOMS: atom_id res chain seq x y z
N MET A 1 3.05 13.48 -8.10
CA MET A 1 2.97 14.90 -7.68
C MET A 1 1.54 15.38 -7.92
N TYR A 2 0.96 16.09 -6.96
CA TYR A 2 -0.39 16.66 -7.06
C TYR A 2 -0.38 18.11 -6.58
N PHE A 3 -1.31 18.88 -7.08
CA PHE A 3 -1.61 20.24 -6.69
C PHE A 3 -3.12 20.36 -6.47
N LEU A 4 -3.52 20.81 -5.28
CA LEU A 4 -4.91 21.07 -4.92
C LEU A 4 -5.03 22.53 -4.54
N ASP A 5 -5.95 23.23 -5.21
CA ASP A 5 -6.34 24.58 -4.84
C ASP A 5 -7.76 24.50 -4.26
N VAL A 6 -7.88 24.81 -2.97
CA VAL A 6 -9.13 24.78 -2.22
C VAL A 6 -9.53 26.17 -1.72
N GLY A 7 -9.19 27.18 -2.47
CA GLY A 7 -9.49 28.59 -2.17
C GLY A 7 -8.38 29.26 -1.38
N ASP A 8 -8.55 29.38 -0.07
CA ASP A 8 -7.55 30.05 0.78
C ASP A 8 -6.30 29.22 1.06
N VAL A 9 -6.31 27.94 0.69
CA VAL A 9 -5.21 26.98 0.92
C VAL A 9 -4.84 26.28 -0.37
N GLN A 10 -3.55 26.21 -0.64
CA GLN A 10 -2.98 25.42 -1.73
C GLN A 10 -2.15 24.28 -1.15
N VAL A 11 -2.40 23.05 -1.62
CA VAL A 11 -1.66 21.86 -1.20
C VAL A 11 -0.87 21.32 -2.36
N VAL A 12 0.44 21.23 -2.18
CA VAL A 12 1.36 20.63 -3.16
C VAL A 12 2.01 19.43 -2.53
N GLY A 13 1.96 18.28 -3.19
CA GLY A 13 2.56 17.07 -2.65
C GLY A 13 3.10 16.13 -3.71
N SER A 14 4.01 15.28 -3.27
CA SER A 14 4.52 14.16 -4.05
C SER A 14 4.53 12.94 -3.14
N SER A 15 3.64 11.99 -3.40
CA SER A 15 3.58 10.71 -2.69
C SER A 15 3.87 9.58 -3.68
N PRO A 16 4.79 8.67 -3.36
CA PRO A 16 4.99 7.45 -4.13
C PRO A 16 3.95 6.39 -3.79
N GLU A 17 3.21 6.57 -2.71
CA GLU A 17 2.36 5.58 -2.08
C GLU A 17 0.88 5.89 -2.32
N ILE A 18 0.11 4.84 -2.59
CA ILE A 18 -1.34 4.92 -2.78
C ILE A 18 -2.01 4.49 -1.48
N LEU A 19 -2.83 5.36 -0.88
CA LEU A 19 -3.65 4.98 0.28
C LEU A 19 -4.66 3.90 -0.13
N VAL A 20 -5.46 4.20 -1.14
CA VAL A 20 -6.46 3.28 -1.70
C VAL A 20 -6.76 3.68 -3.15
N ARG A 21 -7.07 2.69 -3.97
CA ARG A 21 -7.57 2.88 -5.33
C ARG A 21 -8.94 2.23 -5.45
N LEU A 22 -9.84 2.89 -6.14
CA LEU A 22 -11.10 2.31 -6.61
C LEU A 22 -11.16 2.44 -8.12
N GLU A 23 -11.15 1.31 -8.81
CA GLU A 23 -11.21 1.25 -10.27
C GLU A 23 -12.06 0.05 -10.70
N ASN A 24 -13.00 0.25 -11.61
CA ASN A 24 -13.91 -0.80 -12.12
C ASN A 24 -14.60 -1.63 -11.01
N ASN A 25 -15.05 -0.98 -9.95
CA ASN A 25 -15.62 -1.59 -8.75
C ASN A 25 -14.64 -2.50 -7.96
N GLU A 26 -13.36 -2.42 -8.21
CA GLU A 26 -12.32 -3.06 -7.42
C GLU A 26 -11.65 -2.05 -6.51
N VAL A 27 -11.61 -2.38 -5.23
CA VAL A 27 -10.88 -1.66 -4.18
C VAL A 27 -9.51 -2.29 -4.08
N THR A 28 -8.47 -1.48 -4.18
CA THR A 28 -7.07 -1.93 -4.04
C THR A 28 -6.37 -1.14 -2.95
N VAL A 29 -5.76 -1.85 -2.01
CA VAL A 29 -4.84 -1.31 -1.00
C VAL A 29 -3.47 -1.92 -1.23
N ARG A 30 -2.42 -1.10 -1.20
CA ARG A 30 -1.06 -1.56 -1.45
C ARG A 30 -0.15 -1.27 -0.25
N PRO A 31 -0.06 -2.20 0.71
CA PRO A 31 0.89 -2.09 1.81
C PRO A 31 2.33 -2.02 1.30
N ILE A 32 3.08 -1.05 1.80
CA ILE A 32 4.51 -0.86 1.51
C ILE A 32 5.24 -0.81 2.85
N ALA A 33 6.22 -1.67 3.05
CA ALA A 33 7.07 -1.68 4.23
C ALA A 33 8.45 -2.21 3.90
N GLY A 34 9.37 -2.01 4.84
CA GLY A 34 10.75 -2.38 4.65
C GLY A 34 11.45 -1.49 3.62
N THR A 35 12.67 -1.11 3.90
CA THR A 35 13.44 -0.24 3.02
C THR A 35 14.89 -0.66 3.00
N ARG A 36 15.46 -0.75 1.79
CA ARG A 36 16.90 -0.81 1.57
C ARG A 36 17.30 0.20 0.51
N PRO A 37 18.49 0.77 0.58
CA PRO A 37 19.02 1.59 -0.49
C PRO A 37 19.22 0.74 -1.76
N ARG A 38 19.32 1.39 -2.90
CA ARG A 38 19.73 0.74 -4.14
C ARG A 38 21.22 0.38 -4.08
N GLY A 39 21.56 -0.78 -4.59
CA GLY A 39 22.94 -1.20 -4.79
C GLY A 39 23.65 -0.36 -5.85
N LYS A 40 24.96 -0.17 -5.72
CA LYS A 40 25.78 0.51 -6.73
C LYS A 40 26.02 -0.34 -7.96
N THR A 41 25.94 -1.65 -7.78
CA THR A 41 26.02 -2.65 -8.85
C THR A 41 24.77 -3.53 -8.83
N HIS A 42 24.54 -4.28 -9.91
CA HIS A 42 23.44 -5.23 -9.98
C HIS A 42 23.54 -6.32 -8.88
N ASP A 43 24.73 -6.81 -8.63
CA ASP A 43 24.96 -7.85 -7.63
C ASP A 43 24.71 -7.36 -6.19
N GLU A 44 25.12 -6.11 -5.90
CA GLU A 44 24.79 -5.45 -4.62
C GLU A 44 23.28 -5.25 -4.47
N ASP A 45 22.60 -4.85 -5.53
CA ASP A 45 21.15 -4.62 -5.52
C ASP A 45 20.39 -5.92 -5.23
N LEU A 46 20.81 -7.04 -5.84
CA LEU A 46 20.26 -8.36 -5.56
C LEU A 46 20.58 -8.84 -4.14
N ALA A 47 21.78 -8.58 -3.63
CA ALA A 47 22.13 -8.95 -2.25
C ALA A 47 21.27 -8.20 -1.22
N LEU A 48 21.01 -6.90 -1.45
CA LEU A 48 20.12 -6.08 -0.59
C LEU A 48 18.66 -6.53 -0.66
N GLU A 49 18.19 -6.98 -1.81
CA GLU A 49 16.86 -7.59 -1.95
C GLU A 49 16.74 -8.87 -1.11
N VAL A 50 17.72 -9.78 -1.23
CA VAL A 50 17.74 -11.03 -0.46
C VAL A 50 17.77 -10.74 1.04
N GLU A 51 18.61 -9.78 1.47
CA GLU A 51 18.68 -9.34 2.86
C GLU A 51 17.33 -8.82 3.34
N LEU A 52 16.68 -7.92 2.57
CA LEU A 52 15.41 -7.33 2.93
C LEU A 52 14.31 -8.39 3.08
N LEU A 53 14.21 -9.31 2.13
CA LEU A 53 13.23 -10.41 2.16
C LEU A 53 13.50 -11.44 3.26
N ALA A 54 14.73 -11.55 3.74
CA ALA A 54 15.11 -12.45 4.83
C ALA A 54 14.95 -11.82 6.22
N ASP A 55 14.78 -10.49 6.31
CA ASP A 55 14.69 -9.77 7.59
C ASP A 55 13.38 -10.11 8.31
N PRO A 56 13.42 -10.79 9.48
CA PRO A 56 12.20 -11.23 10.17
C PRO A 56 11.38 -10.07 10.72
N LYS A 57 12.01 -8.93 11.06
CA LYS A 57 11.31 -7.75 11.58
C LYS A 57 10.53 -7.08 10.45
N GLU A 58 11.17 -6.84 9.32
CA GLU A 58 10.52 -6.22 8.16
C GLU A 58 9.38 -7.08 7.63
N ARG A 59 9.56 -8.40 7.62
CA ARG A 59 8.49 -9.35 7.24
C ARG A 59 7.30 -9.33 8.20
N ALA A 60 7.56 -9.28 9.51
CA ALA A 60 6.49 -9.24 10.51
C ALA A 60 5.70 -7.92 10.42
N GLU A 61 6.39 -6.80 10.26
CA GLU A 61 5.76 -5.49 10.04
C GLU A 61 4.92 -5.49 8.77
N HIS A 62 5.46 -6.00 7.67
CA HIS A 62 4.75 -6.06 6.40
C HIS A 62 3.50 -6.94 6.47
N LEU A 63 3.57 -8.09 7.16
CA LEU A 63 2.42 -8.96 7.37
C LEU A 63 1.31 -8.26 8.16
N MET A 64 1.67 -7.48 9.18
CA MET A 64 0.73 -6.66 9.94
C MET A 64 0.02 -5.64 9.03
N LEU A 65 0.75 -5.01 8.10
CA LEU A 65 0.17 -4.06 7.15
C LEU A 65 -0.74 -4.74 6.12
N ILE A 66 -0.43 -5.96 5.70
CA ILE A 66 -1.32 -6.77 4.85
C ILE A 66 -2.64 -7.04 5.60
N ASP A 67 -2.58 -7.46 6.86
CA ASP A 67 -3.78 -7.73 7.66
C ASP A 67 -4.61 -6.46 7.87
N LEU A 68 -3.97 -5.31 8.10
CA LEU A 68 -4.64 -4.02 8.15
C LEU A 68 -5.34 -3.70 6.82
N GLY A 69 -4.65 -3.85 5.70
CA GLY A 69 -5.22 -3.63 4.36
C GLY A 69 -6.40 -4.54 4.07
N ARG A 70 -6.34 -5.82 4.50
CA ARG A 70 -7.47 -6.75 4.40
C ARG A 70 -8.68 -6.30 5.22
N ASN A 71 -8.44 -5.81 6.43
CA ASN A 71 -9.50 -5.30 7.28
C ASN A 71 -10.15 -4.05 6.69
N ASP A 72 -9.35 -3.11 6.20
CA ASP A 72 -9.84 -1.86 5.62
C ASP A 72 -10.60 -2.10 4.31
N ALA A 73 -10.06 -2.89 3.38
CA ALA A 73 -10.75 -3.29 2.17
C ALA A 73 -12.03 -4.10 2.49
N GLY A 74 -11.99 -4.95 3.51
CA GLY A 74 -13.11 -5.79 3.93
C GLY A 74 -14.34 -5.01 4.38
N ARG A 75 -14.17 -3.79 4.89
CA ARG A 75 -15.28 -2.92 5.33
C ARG A 75 -16.19 -2.48 4.20
N VAL A 76 -15.67 -2.43 2.98
CA VAL A 76 -16.37 -1.90 1.80
C VAL A 76 -16.48 -2.91 0.67
N SER A 77 -15.99 -4.14 0.86
CA SER A 77 -16.01 -5.18 -0.17
C SER A 77 -17.08 -6.22 0.08
N GLU A 78 -17.57 -6.85 -0.99
CA GLU A 78 -18.45 -8.01 -0.92
C GLU A 78 -17.80 -9.14 -0.11
N ALA A 79 -18.55 -9.80 0.74
CA ALA A 79 -18.05 -10.88 1.59
C ALA A 79 -17.39 -11.99 0.74
N GLY A 80 -16.20 -12.40 1.13
CA GLY A 80 -15.44 -13.45 0.45
C GLY A 80 -14.69 -13.01 -0.80
N THR A 81 -14.72 -11.70 -1.18
CA THR A 81 -14.00 -11.20 -2.35
C THR A 81 -12.65 -10.58 -2.02
N VAL A 82 -12.37 -10.34 -0.74
CA VAL A 82 -11.07 -9.81 -0.33
C VAL A 82 -9.99 -10.85 -0.52
N GLN A 83 -9.01 -10.51 -1.33
CA GLN A 83 -7.89 -11.39 -1.69
C GLN A 83 -6.56 -10.65 -1.47
N VAL A 84 -5.54 -11.40 -1.13
CA VAL A 84 -4.16 -10.93 -1.16
C VAL A 84 -3.55 -11.50 -2.44
N GLY A 85 -3.27 -10.62 -3.38
CA GLY A 85 -2.66 -10.97 -4.67
C GLY A 85 -1.16 -11.16 -4.54
N GLU A 86 -0.38 -10.29 -5.15
CA GLU A 86 1.07 -10.31 -5.02
C GLU A 86 1.48 -10.02 -3.57
N GLN A 87 2.41 -10.82 -3.05
CA GLN A 87 2.88 -10.72 -1.67
C GLN A 87 4.39 -10.67 -1.62
N PHE A 88 4.94 -9.78 -0.79
CA PHE A 88 6.37 -9.66 -0.55
C PHE A 88 7.18 -9.45 -1.84
N VAL A 89 6.64 -8.69 -2.78
CA VAL A 89 7.34 -8.34 -4.03
C VAL A 89 8.25 -7.15 -3.76
N ILE A 90 9.46 -7.18 -4.33
CA ILE A 90 10.36 -6.04 -4.25
C ILE A 90 10.08 -5.06 -5.38
N GLU A 91 9.67 -3.86 -5.00
CA GLU A 91 9.61 -2.72 -5.92
C GLU A 91 10.84 -1.83 -5.77
N ARG A 92 11.44 -1.54 -6.93
CA ARG A 92 12.64 -0.72 -7.02
C ARG A 92 12.30 0.68 -7.49
N TYR A 93 12.66 1.64 -6.65
CA TYR A 93 12.57 3.07 -6.95
C TYR A 93 13.96 3.63 -7.28
N SER A 94 14.05 4.91 -7.57
CA SER A 94 15.32 5.54 -7.98
C SER A 94 16.43 5.42 -6.92
N HIS A 95 16.09 5.46 -5.63
CA HIS A 95 17.06 5.52 -4.52
C HIS A 95 16.90 4.40 -3.51
N VAL A 96 15.75 3.76 -3.47
CA VAL A 96 15.41 2.73 -2.49
C VAL A 96 14.64 1.58 -3.14
N MET A 97 14.54 0.46 -2.44
CA MET A 97 13.62 -0.64 -2.71
C MET A 97 12.76 -0.91 -1.49
N HIS A 98 11.55 -1.36 -1.71
CA HIS A 98 10.56 -1.68 -0.68
C HIS A 98 9.95 -3.06 -0.90
N ILE A 99 9.46 -3.66 0.18
CA ILE A 99 8.54 -4.79 0.11
C ILE A 99 7.14 -4.25 -0.12
N VAL A 100 6.46 -4.77 -1.13
CA VAL A 100 5.10 -4.39 -1.51
C VAL A 100 4.23 -5.62 -1.59
N SER A 101 2.99 -5.49 -1.17
CA SER A 101 1.94 -6.48 -1.41
C SER A 101 0.68 -5.79 -1.91
N GLU A 102 -0.26 -6.57 -2.43
CA GLU A 102 -1.51 -6.05 -2.94
C GLU A 102 -2.69 -6.77 -2.28
N VAL A 103 -3.65 -5.99 -1.80
CA VAL A 103 -4.93 -6.47 -1.29
C VAL A 103 -6.03 -5.89 -2.15
N THR A 104 -6.86 -6.76 -2.70
CA THR A 104 -8.02 -6.34 -3.52
C THR A 104 -9.32 -6.84 -2.94
N GLY A 105 -10.42 -6.18 -3.31
CA GLY A 105 -11.77 -6.61 -2.98
C GLY A 105 -12.79 -5.97 -3.90
N LYS A 106 -13.89 -6.66 -4.16
CA LYS A 106 -14.97 -6.13 -4.98
C LYS A 106 -15.87 -5.20 -4.16
N LEU A 107 -16.05 -3.97 -4.60
CA LEU A 107 -16.84 -2.98 -3.90
C LEU A 107 -18.29 -3.46 -3.69
N LEU A 108 -18.82 -3.29 -2.50
CA LEU A 108 -20.23 -3.52 -2.20
C LEU A 108 -21.14 -2.61 -3.06
N PRO A 109 -22.23 -3.15 -3.63
CA PRO A 109 -23.18 -2.33 -4.37
C PRO A 109 -23.73 -1.17 -3.54
N GLY A 110 -23.80 0.01 -4.17
CA GLY A 110 -24.34 1.21 -3.54
C GLY A 110 -23.32 2.03 -2.75
N LEU A 111 -22.09 1.55 -2.57
CA LEU A 111 -21.02 2.34 -1.99
C LEU A 111 -20.31 3.19 -3.06
N SER A 112 -19.77 4.31 -2.62
CA SER A 112 -19.04 5.28 -3.42
C SER A 112 -17.53 5.31 -3.07
N TYR A 113 -16.75 6.04 -3.87
CA TYR A 113 -15.34 6.31 -3.53
C TYR A 113 -15.19 7.03 -2.18
N ALA A 114 -16.18 7.85 -1.76
CA ALA A 114 -16.14 8.52 -0.46
C ALA A 114 -16.27 7.52 0.70
N ASP A 115 -17.04 6.46 0.52
CA ASP A 115 -17.16 5.37 1.51
C ASP A 115 -15.88 4.57 1.60
N VAL A 116 -15.23 4.29 0.46
CA VAL A 116 -13.92 3.65 0.40
C VAL A 116 -12.88 4.49 1.14
N LEU A 117 -12.84 5.80 0.89
CA LEU A 117 -11.92 6.69 1.59
C LEU A 117 -12.17 6.71 3.10
N ARG A 118 -13.43 6.76 3.55
CA ARG A 118 -13.78 6.72 4.98
C ARG A 118 -13.39 5.41 5.66
N ALA A 119 -13.42 4.30 4.92
CA ALA A 119 -13.04 3.00 5.46
C ALA A 119 -11.53 2.82 5.62
N THR A 120 -10.74 3.50 4.79
CA THR A 120 -9.27 3.35 4.73
C THR A 120 -8.51 4.50 5.37
N PHE A 121 -9.15 5.64 5.63
CA PHE A 121 -8.52 6.81 6.24
C PHE A 121 -9.16 7.16 7.60
N PRO A 122 -8.35 7.45 8.63
CA PRO A 122 -6.89 7.24 8.67
C PRO A 122 -6.55 5.75 8.69
N ALA A 123 -5.44 5.37 8.05
CA ALA A 123 -4.92 4.02 8.18
C ALA A 123 -4.62 3.70 9.65
N GLY A 124 -4.93 2.46 10.09
CA GLY A 124 -4.81 2.09 11.51
C GLY A 124 -3.41 2.25 12.11
N THR A 125 -2.38 2.24 11.28
CA THR A 125 -0.98 2.51 11.70
C THR A 125 -0.69 3.99 11.97
N VAL A 126 -1.56 4.90 11.56
CA VAL A 126 -1.39 6.36 11.77
C VAL A 126 -2.02 6.79 13.09
N SER A 127 -3.13 6.18 13.46
CA SER A 127 -3.89 6.55 14.66
C SER A 127 -3.56 5.69 15.89
N GLY A 128 -2.69 4.71 15.74
CA GLY A 128 -2.08 3.92 16.82
C GLY A 128 -2.92 2.86 17.36
#